data_f4f8e3e0276e5add584e409e992500e0
#
_entry.id   f4f8e3e0276e5add584e409e992500e0
#
_cell.length_a   1.000
_cell.length_b   1.000
_cell.length_c   1.000
_cell.angle_alpha   90.00
_cell.angle_beta   90.00
_cell.angle_gamma   90.00
#
_symmetry.space_group_name_H-M   'P 1'
#
loop_
_entity.id
_entity.type
_entity.pdbx_description
1 polymer ?
#
loop_
_entity_poly.entity_id
_entity_poly.type
_entity_poly.pdbx_seq_one_letter_code
_entity_poly.pdbx_strand_id
1 'polypeptide(L)'
;MDRMLPRCTPEEAGIASKTLENLLDALEDTGTEMHGLMIARHGKVCAEGWWAPYAPNLVHGDQSLTKTYTITALGLLHDEGKLELEEKLVDIFPQYMPEVISENLQAMTVRNLMSFGSGVEQMVSIADADWLRRFFALPVTNPPGSSFFYSGVCTAVGGAIVRERTGMGLIAYLTPRLFDKIGIDASHIKTIYTGDGLEYGGGGFFTTTEDNLRLMLLYARGGLWDGERVLSGEWCREVTSKQIDTASEAARNPGVTDNFMGYGLQCWMCKPHGAYRADGAMGQFAIVVPTSDLVISINETADQSKLQHQKVLDTIWTQLLPHVTDEPLPPNPDACAHLTTRLRSLCLPRPLFTAVSSLASTVSGKTYQLAENSAILLPAATFMAYGLENRGIRDFSLVFSDADTALLHWTQKDAKLNCRIGLSGNDAVNQGRYGPAGLKWLHASGGWESPDTFCFRLRMVESCFSKTVRIRFEAKGCMFIIEAPVANPGEPVGTMEIPGVRI
;
A
#
# COMPACT_ATOMS: atom_id res chain seq x y z
N MET A 1 26.18 4.04 -12.54
CA MET A 1 26.56 3.03 -11.53
C MET A 1 25.38 2.11 -11.37
N ASP A 2 25.62 0.82 -11.37
CA ASP A 2 24.56 -0.15 -11.07
C ASP A 2 24.16 0.03 -9.60
N ARG A 3 22.95 0.55 -9.37
CA ARG A 3 22.48 0.89 -8.02
C ARG A 3 21.77 -0.29 -7.33
N MET A 4 21.93 -1.52 -7.85
CA MET A 4 21.30 -2.69 -7.25
C MET A 4 21.86 -2.98 -5.85
N LEU A 5 20.99 -3.36 -4.91
CA LEU A 5 21.42 -3.86 -3.62
C LEU A 5 22.29 -5.12 -3.80
N PRO A 6 23.29 -5.36 -2.98
CA PRO A 6 24.05 -6.61 -3.04
C PRO A 6 23.15 -7.80 -2.73
N ARG A 7 23.39 -8.93 -3.39
CA ARG A 7 22.70 -10.20 -3.21
C ARG A 7 23.64 -11.25 -2.63
N CYS A 8 23.06 -12.21 -1.91
CA CYS A 8 23.77 -13.41 -1.42
C CYS A 8 22.83 -14.61 -1.45
N THR A 9 23.36 -15.79 -1.23
CA THR A 9 22.52 -16.97 -1.01
C THR A 9 21.86 -16.91 0.38
N PRO A 10 20.72 -17.56 0.58
CA PRO A 10 20.11 -17.67 1.91
C PRO A 10 21.07 -18.28 2.94
N GLU A 11 21.82 -19.30 2.56
CA GLU A 11 22.80 -19.95 3.42
C GLU A 11 23.91 -19.00 3.88
N GLU A 12 24.44 -18.15 2.99
CA GLU A 12 25.39 -17.07 3.36
C GLU A 12 24.76 -16.06 4.34
N ALA A 13 23.44 -15.87 4.26
CA ALA A 13 22.68 -15.05 5.18
C ALA A 13 22.28 -15.78 6.48
N GLY A 14 22.72 -17.04 6.71
CA GLY A 14 22.36 -17.82 7.89
C GLY A 14 20.88 -18.27 7.89
N ILE A 15 20.26 -18.38 6.74
CA ILE A 15 18.89 -18.86 6.56
C ILE A 15 18.93 -20.03 5.57
N ALA A 16 18.39 -21.20 5.95
CA ALA A 16 18.33 -22.30 5.00
C ALA A 16 17.34 -21.99 3.86
N SER A 17 17.72 -22.29 2.61
CA SER A 17 16.80 -22.17 1.46
C SER A 17 15.48 -22.89 1.70
N LYS A 18 15.50 -24.04 2.38
CA LYS A 18 14.27 -24.77 2.75
C LYS A 18 13.37 -24.00 3.73
N THR A 19 13.92 -23.21 4.64
CA THR A 19 13.15 -22.33 5.53
C THR A 19 12.37 -21.30 4.71
N LEU A 20 12.98 -20.72 3.68
CA LEU A 20 12.31 -19.75 2.81
C LEU A 20 11.22 -20.40 1.94
N GLU A 21 11.42 -21.64 1.48
CA GLU A 21 10.35 -22.39 0.81
C GLU A 21 9.15 -22.62 1.73
N ASN A 22 9.41 -23.07 2.96
CA ASN A 22 8.36 -23.28 3.96
C ASN A 22 7.65 -21.95 4.32
N LEU A 23 8.40 -20.83 4.37
CA LEU A 23 7.83 -19.51 4.57
C LEU A 23 6.86 -19.14 3.42
N LEU A 24 7.26 -19.39 2.17
CA LEU A 24 6.38 -19.13 1.01
C LEU A 24 5.09 -19.94 1.09
N ASP A 25 5.19 -21.24 1.42
CA ASP A 25 4.00 -22.10 1.63
C ASP A 25 3.10 -21.52 2.73
N ALA A 26 3.67 -21.17 3.87
CA ALA A 26 2.93 -20.65 5.01
C ALA A 26 2.31 -19.26 4.72
N LEU A 27 2.96 -18.42 3.93
CA LEU A 27 2.39 -17.13 3.47
C LEU A 27 1.19 -17.36 2.54
N GLU A 28 1.29 -18.30 1.60
CA GLU A 28 0.19 -18.68 0.71
C GLU A 28 -1.00 -19.26 1.51
N ASP A 29 -0.74 -20.05 2.56
CA ASP A 29 -1.76 -20.63 3.45
C ASP A 29 -2.51 -19.58 4.29
N THR A 30 -1.98 -18.36 4.45
CA THR A 30 -2.73 -17.26 5.08
C THR A 30 -3.98 -16.87 4.28
N GLY A 31 -4.01 -17.22 3.00
CA GLY A 31 -5.02 -16.78 2.02
C GLY A 31 -4.87 -15.33 1.58
N THR A 32 -3.76 -14.70 1.94
CA THR A 32 -3.41 -13.34 1.49
C THR A 32 -2.94 -13.37 0.04
N GLU A 33 -3.37 -12.41 -0.76
CA GLU A 33 -2.86 -12.27 -2.13
C GLU A 33 -1.50 -11.56 -2.09
N MET A 34 -0.42 -12.34 -2.15
CA MET A 34 0.96 -11.82 -2.15
C MET A 34 1.32 -11.22 -3.50
N HIS A 35 2.01 -10.08 -3.52
CA HIS A 35 2.41 -9.39 -4.75
C HIS A 35 3.92 -9.29 -4.91
N GLY A 36 4.63 -8.98 -3.84
CA GLY A 36 6.08 -8.87 -3.81
C GLY A 36 6.65 -9.17 -2.45
N LEU A 37 7.81 -9.81 -2.41
CA LEU A 37 8.56 -10.12 -1.20
C LEU A 37 10.05 -9.91 -1.47
N MET A 38 10.71 -9.17 -0.58
CA MET A 38 12.16 -9.09 -0.52
C MET A 38 12.62 -9.28 0.92
N ILE A 39 13.65 -10.09 1.11
CA ILE A 39 14.27 -10.36 2.41
C ILE A 39 15.75 -10.02 2.29
N ALA A 40 16.23 -9.11 3.16
CA ALA A 40 17.62 -8.76 3.27
C ALA A 40 18.15 -9.05 4.66
N ARG A 41 19.36 -9.57 4.74
CA ARG A 41 20.10 -9.76 5.97
C ARG A 41 21.55 -9.30 5.81
N HIS A 42 22.12 -8.71 6.86
CA HIS A 42 23.47 -8.10 6.80
C HIS A 42 23.62 -7.13 5.61
N GLY A 43 22.49 -6.49 5.26
CA GLY A 43 22.41 -5.55 4.15
C GLY A 43 22.49 -6.16 2.76
N LYS A 44 22.38 -7.49 2.60
CA LYS A 44 22.32 -8.19 1.32
C LYS A 44 20.98 -8.86 1.15
N VAL A 45 20.40 -8.77 -0.04
CA VAL A 45 19.14 -9.46 -0.37
C VAL A 45 19.45 -10.95 -0.53
N CYS A 46 18.77 -11.79 0.27
CA CYS A 46 18.93 -13.25 0.23
C CYS A 46 17.72 -13.97 -0.36
N ALA A 47 16.58 -13.30 -0.50
CA ALA A 47 15.42 -13.80 -1.23
C ALA A 47 14.63 -12.64 -1.82
N GLU A 48 14.12 -12.83 -3.04
CA GLU A 48 13.24 -11.86 -3.70
C GLU A 48 12.32 -12.57 -4.69
N GLY A 49 11.04 -12.19 -4.73
CA GLY A 49 10.07 -12.79 -5.65
C GLY A 49 8.82 -11.93 -5.79
N TRP A 50 8.20 -12.02 -6.97
CA TRP A 50 6.96 -11.32 -7.28
C TRP A 50 5.95 -12.27 -7.88
N TRP A 51 4.73 -12.22 -7.40
CA TRP A 51 3.63 -13.02 -7.93
C TRP A 51 3.09 -12.36 -9.20
N ALA A 52 3.41 -12.94 -10.36
CA ALA A 52 2.93 -12.41 -11.63
C ALA A 52 1.38 -12.22 -11.60
N PRO A 53 0.84 -11.07 -12.09
CA PRO A 53 1.45 -10.09 -12.98
C PRO A 53 2.27 -8.98 -12.31
N TYR A 54 2.46 -9.00 -10.99
CA TYR A 54 3.36 -8.07 -10.32
C TYR A 54 4.83 -8.37 -10.67
N ALA A 55 5.66 -7.33 -10.68
CA ALA A 55 7.04 -7.41 -11.14
C ALA A 55 7.93 -6.40 -10.39
N PRO A 56 9.26 -6.64 -10.32
CA PRO A 56 10.17 -5.82 -9.53
C PRO A 56 10.25 -4.34 -9.96
N ASN A 57 10.00 -4.07 -11.24
CA ASN A 57 10.04 -2.72 -11.81
C ASN A 57 8.71 -1.97 -11.78
N LEU A 58 7.68 -2.57 -11.23
CA LEU A 58 6.39 -1.91 -11.04
C LEU A 58 6.34 -1.25 -9.66
N VAL A 59 5.89 -0.01 -9.63
CA VAL A 59 5.54 0.62 -8.37
C VAL A 59 4.29 -0.04 -7.80
N HIS A 60 4.15 0.02 -6.49
CA HIS A 60 2.98 -0.46 -5.77
C HIS A 60 2.51 0.61 -4.78
N GLY A 61 1.20 0.72 -4.57
CA GLY A 61 0.67 1.70 -3.62
C GLY A 61 1.09 1.39 -2.19
N ASP A 62 1.94 2.23 -1.62
CA ASP A 62 2.51 2.08 -0.27
C ASP A 62 1.45 2.24 0.83
N GLN A 63 0.33 2.88 0.51
CA GLN A 63 -0.63 3.27 1.51
C GLN A 63 0.07 4.02 2.66
N SER A 64 -0.24 3.69 3.90
CA SER A 64 0.35 4.35 5.08
C SER A 64 1.85 4.15 5.28
N LEU A 65 2.50 3.20 4.59
CA LEU A 65 3.96 3.08 4.60
C LEU A 65 4.63 4.38 4.10
N THR A 66 3.95 5.15 3.22
CA THR A 66 4.33 6.53 2.82
C THR A 66 4.76 7.41 4.01
N LYS A 67 4.16 7.20 5.18
CA LYS A 67 4.43 7.98 6.40
C LYS A 67 5.89 7.93 6.82
N THR A 68 6.57 6.82 6.54
CA THR A 68 7.98 6.67 6.85
C THR A 68 8.86 7.56 5.96
N TYR A 69 8.46 7.80 4.72
CA TYR A 69 9.13 8.80 3.87
C TYR A 69 8.93 10.22 4.42
N THR A 70 7.72 10.53 4.92
CA THR A 70 7.42 11.85 5.50
C THR A 70 8.22 12.11 6.77
N ILE A 71 8.29 11.14 7.70
CA ILE A 71 9.08 11.30 8.92
C ILE A 71 10.58 11.37 8.62
N THR A 72 11.05 10.70 7.56
CA THR A 72 12.44 10.83 7.08
C THR A 72 12.72 12.25 6.57
N ALA A 73 11.77 12.86 5.85
CA ALA A 73 11.91 14.27 5.42
C ALA A 73 12.00 15.23 6.61
N LEU A 74 11.21 14.99 7.67
CA LEU A 74 11.32 15.79 8.91
C LEU A 74 12.65 15.57 9.61
N GLY A 75 13.20 14.34 9.58
CA GLY A 75 14.53 14.05 10.11
C GLY A 75 15.65 14.79 9.38
N LEU A 76 15.55 14.89 8.07
CA LEU A 76 16.50 15.68 7.28
C LEU A 76 16.39 17.17 7.58
N LEU A 77 15.18 17.70 7.84
CA LEU A 77 15.00 19.08 8.32
C LEU A 77 15.62 19.28 9.70
N HIS A 78 15.47 18.30 10.59
CA HIS A 78 16.08 18.32 11.92
C HIS A 78 17.62 18.34 11.81
N ASP A 79 18.19 17.45 11.02
CA ASP A 79 19.63 17.37 10.78
C ASP A 79 20.20 18.64 10.11
N GLU A 80 19.37 19.37 9.35
CA GLU A 80 19.68 20.68 8.79
C GLU A 80 19.50 21.84 9.80
N GLY A 81 19.07 21.56 11.04
CA GLY A 81 18.77 22.57 12.07
C GLY A 81 17.55 23.45 11.75
N LYS A 82 16.61 22.94 10.96
CA LYS A 82 15.41 23.68 10.52
C LYS A 82 14.14 23.26 11.24
N LEU A 83 14.20 22.23 12.07
CA LEU A 83 13.06 21.66 12.78
C LEU A 83 13.52 21.00 14.08
N GLU A 84 12.73 21.21 15.15
CA GLU A 84 12.87 20.47 16.39
C GLU A 84 11.58 19.69 16.70
N LEU A 85 11.71 18.50 17.31
CA LEU A 85 10.54 17.69 17.66
C LEU A 85 9.62 18.35 18.68
N GLU A 86 10.18 19.20 19.56
CA GLU A 86 9.44 19.92 20.58
C GLU A 86 8.91 21.29 20.11
N GLU A 87 9.14 21.64 18.85
CA GLU A 87 8.62 22.87 18.26
C GLU A 87 7.10 22.83 18.19
N LYS A 88 6.44 23.91 18.56
CA LYS A 88 4.98 23.97 18.61
C LYS A 88 4.38 24.27 17.25
N LEU A 89 3.28 23.60 16.92
CA LEU A 89 2.62 23.79 15.63
C LEU A 89 2.05 25.19 15.43
N VAL A 90 1.67 25.87 16.51
CA VAL A 90 1.21 27.27 16.47
C VAL A 90 2.31 28.22 16.01
N ASP A 91 3.58 27.90 16.30
CA ASP A 91 4.73 28.72 15.89
C ASP A 91 5.13 28.44 14.43
N ILE A 92 4.89 27.21 13.96
CA ILE A 92 5.15 26.80 12.56
C ILE A 92 4.09 27.36 11.61
N PHE A 93 2.81 27.36 12.04
CA PHE A 93 1.67 27.67 11.19
C PHE A 93 0.77 28.77 11.74
N PRO A 94 1.30 29.95 12.15
CA PRO A 94 0.49 31.00 12.76
C PRO A 94 -0.66 31.46 11.84
N GLN A 95 -0.47 31.42 10.52
CA GLN A 95 -1.44 31.87 9.52
C GLN A 95 -2.66 30.92 9.35
N TYR A 96 -2.57 29.70 9.89
CA TYR A 96 -3.65 28.71 9.82
C TYR A 96 -4.41 28.54 11.15
N MET A 97 -3.99 29.25 12.21
CA MET A 97 -4.59 29.11 13.52
C MET A 97 -6.01 29.70 13.58
N PRO A 98 -6.90 29.08 14.37
CA PRO A 98 -8.22 29.67 14.65
C PRO A 98 -8.09 30.94 15.51
N GLU A 99 -9.14 31.77 15.53
CA GLU A 99 -9.18 33.00 16.35
C GLU A 99 -8.97 32.70 17.85
N VAL A 100 -9.48 31.59 18.33
CA VAL A 100 -9.31 31.11 19.71
C VAL A 100 -8.47 29.85 19.72
N ILE A 101 -7.27 29.97 20.25
CA ILE A 101 -6.33 28.85 20.38
C ILE A 101 -6.54 28.22 21.77
N SER A 102 -6.96 26.94 21.82
CA SER A 102 -7.10 26.24 23.10
C SER A 102 -5.73 25.94 23.71
N GLU A 103 -5.69 25.70 25.03
CA GLU A 103 -4.46 25.35 25.75
C GLU A 103 -3.81 24.08 25.15
N ASN A 104 -4.61 23.07 24.78
CA ASN A 104 -4.10 21.86 24.13
C ASN A 104 -3.52 22.14 22.75
N LEU A 105 -4.17 22.96 21.91
CA LEU A 105 -3.61 23.34 20.61
C LEU A 105 -2.32 24.14 20.78
N GLN A 106 -2.25 25.04 21.75
CA GLN A 106 -1.05 25.81 22.08
C GLN A 106 0.12 24.91 22.54
N ALA A 107 -0.18 23.78 23.17
CA ALA A 107 0.82 22.84 23.67
C ALA A 107 1.30 21.82 22.62
N MET A 108 0.58 21.65 21.51
CA MET A 108 0.83 20.58 20.53
C MET A 108 2.17 20.78 19.81
N THR A 109 3.04 19.78 19.91
CA THR A 109 4.37 19.77 19.27
C THR A 109 4.41 18.88 18.03
N VAL A 110 5.49 18.97 17.25
CA VAL A 110 5.77 18.07 16.13
C VAL A 110 5.84 16.63 16.61
N ARG A 111 6.46 16.34 17.77
CA ARG A 111 6.51 15.01 18.39
C ARG A 111 5.11 14.46 18.64
N ASN A 112 4.24 15.25 19.25
CA ASN A 112 2.85 14.82 19.52
C ASN A 112 2.09 14.49 18.22
N LEU A 113 2.31 15.30 17.20
CA LEU A 113 1.69 15.09 15.88
C LEU A 113 2.19 13.79 15.23
N MET A 114 3.54 13.58 15.22
CA MET A 114 4.16 12.44 14.53
C MET A 114 4.04 11.13 15.29
N SER A 115 3.82 11.15 16.60
CA SER A 115 3.49 9.94 17.38
C SER A 115 1.99 9.60 17.38
N PHE A 116 1.15 10.40 16.69
CA PHE A 116 -0.31 10.32 16.75
C PHE A 116 -0.91 10.54 18.14
N GLY A 117 -0.17 11.27 18.96
CA GLY A 117 -0.60 11.78 20.25
C GLY A 117 -1.07 13.24 20.17
N SER A 118 -1.62 13.69 19.04
CA SER A 118 -2.03 15.09 18.84
C SER A 118 -3.16 15.54 19.76
N GLY A 119 -3.97 14.62 20.28
CA GLY A 119 -5.19 14.92 21.04
C GLY A 119 -6.40 15.26 20.15
N VAL A 120 -6.23 15.25 18.82
CA VAL A 120 -7.31 15.41 17.83
C VAL A 120 -7.84 14.05 17.44
N GLU A 121 -9.11 13.78 17.67
CA GLU A 121 -9.77 12.48 17.36
C GLU A 121 -10.72 12.59 16.14
N GLN A 122 -10.56 13.61 15.34
CA GLN A 122 -11.34 13.83 14.13
C GLN A 122 -10.42 13.95 12.92
N MET A 123 -10.98 13.75 11.73
CA MET A 123 -10.27 13.91 10.48
C MET A 123 -10.98 14.92 9.58
N VAL A 124 -10.21 15.64 8.77
CA VAL A 124 -10.69 16.48 7.68
C VAL A 124 -10.43 15.80 6.34
N SER A 125 -11.20 16.19 5.33
CA SER A 125 -10.92 15.79 3.97
C SER A 125 -9.68 16.51 3.45
N ILE A 126 -8.66 15.76 3.08
CA ILE A 126 -7.44 16.31 2.46
C ILE A 126 -7.67 16.75 1.01
N ALA A 127 -8.81 16.43 0.41
CA ALA A 127 -9.19 16.88 -0.93
C ALA A 127 -9.65 18.34 -0.97
N ASP A 128 -9.96 18.91 0.19
CA ASP A 128 -10.34 20.34 0.31
C ASP A 128 -9.08 21.21 0.22
N ALA A 129 -9.16 22.33 -0.47
CA ALA A 129 -8.01 23.23 -0.62
C ALA A 129 -7.62 23.92 0.71
N ASP A 130 -8.53 24.02 1.65
CA ASP A 130 -8.34 24.63 2.98
C ASP A 130 -8.14 23.58 4.11
N TRP A 131 -7.82 22.34 3.76
CA TRP A 131 -7.73 21.19 4.69
C TRP A 131 -6.85 21.49 5.92
N LEU A 132 -5.74 22.21 5.73
CA LEU A 132 -4.80 22.51 6.82
C LEU A 132 -5.41 23.48 7.84
N ARG A 133 -6.11 24.53 7.39
CA ARG A 133 -6.85 25.42 8.27
C ARG A 133 -7.99 24.70 9.00
N ARG A 134 -8.68 23.82 8.30
CA ARG A 134 -9.75 22.99 8.88
C ARG A 134 -9.21 22.02 9.92
N PHE A 135 -8.01 21.46 9.72
CA PHE A 135 -7.36 20.61 10.72
C PHE A 135 -7.10 21.39 12.02
N PHE A 136 -6.52 22.59 11.96
CA PHE A 136 -6.25 23.40 13.15
C PHE A 136 -7.52 23.98 13.81
N ALA A 137 -8.65 23.99 13.11
CA ALA A 137 -9.94 24.37 13.68
C ALA A 137 -10.65 23.19 14.39
N LEU A 138 -10.14 21.95 14.28
CA LEU A 138 -10.69 20.81 15.01
C LEU A 138 -10.45 20.94 16.52
N PRO A 139 -11.38 20.46 17.36
CA PRO A 139 -11.17 20.44 18.80
C PRO A 139 -10.02 19.49 19.17
N VAL A 140 -9.08 19.95 19.97
CA VAL A 140 -8.04 19.15 20.61
C VAL A 140 -8.57 18.69 21.96
N THR A 141 -9.24 17.53 21.96
CA THR A 141 -10.05 17.06 23.09
C THR A 141 -9.21 16.47 24.22
N ASN A 142 -8.05 15.92 23.91
CA ASN A 142 -7.12 15.33 24.87
C ASN A 142 -5.84 16.16 24.96
N PRO A 143 -5.17 16.18 26.13
CA PRO A 143 -3.83 16.76 26.21
C PRO A 143 -2.88 16.09 25.21
N PRO A 144 -2.09 16.84 24.42
CA PRO A 144 -1.13 16.26 23.49
C PRO A 144 -0.17 15.29 24.18
N GLY A 145 0.06 14.12 23.57
CA GLY A 145 0.86 13.04 24.09
C GLY A 145 0.14 12.08 25.05
N SER A 146 -1.11 12.32 25.40
CA SER A 146 -1.84 11.52 26.42
C SER A 146 -2.64 10.36 25.82
N SER A 147 -3.03 10.42 24.56
CA SER A 147 -3.85 9.40 23.88
C SER A 147 -3.41 9.19 22.43
N PHE A 148 -3.41 7.93 22.01
CA PHE A 148 -3.10 7.56 20.63
C PHE A 148 -4.36 7.61 19.77
N PHE A 149 -4.29 8.34 18.65
CA PHE A 149 -5.31 8.33 17.60
C PHE A 149 -4.66 8.32 16.22
N TYR A 150 -4.74 7.20 15.51
CA TYR A 150 -4.13 7.05 14.18
C TYR A 150 -4.78 7.96 13.16
N SER A 151 -4.02 8.89 12.57
CA SER A 151 -4.53 9.89 11.63
C SER A 151 -3.57 10.20 10.49
N GLY A 152 -3.95 9.82 9.26
CA GLY A 152 -3.18 10.19 8.07
C GLY A 152 -3.10 11.70 7.83
N VAL A 153 -4.04 12.47 8.38
CA VAL A 153 -4.03 13.94 8.29
C VAL A 153 -2.89 14.52 9.12
N CYS A 154 -2.61 13.97 10.31
CA CYS A 154 -1.46 14.39 11.11
C CYS A 154 -0.15 14.26 10.31
N THR A 155 0.01 13.17 9.56
CA THR A 155 1.20 13.01 8.70
C THR A 155 1.18 13.97 7.51
N ALA A 156 0.02 14.28 6.94
CA ALA A 156 -0.08 15.30 5.90
C ALA A 156 0.40 16.67 6.40
N VAL A 157 0.10 17.02 7.68
CA VAL A 157 0.66 18.24 8.32
C VAL A 157 2.21 18.13 8.39
N GLY A 158 2.77 16.95 8.63
CA GLY A 158 4.22 16.73 8.52
C GLY A 158 4.77 17.11 7.14
N GLY A 159 4.09 16.70 6.06
CA GLY A 159 4.42 17.14 4.70
C GLY A 159 4.27 18.66 4.51
N ALA A 160 3.26 19.27 5.13
CA ALA A 160 3.10 20.73 5.13
C ALA A 160 4.24 21.46 5.88
N ILE A 161 4.82 20.86 6.94
CA ILE A 161 6.01 21.39 7.61
C ILE A 161 7.18 21.46 6.62
N VAL A 162 7.41 20.40 5.82
CA VAL A 162 8.48 20.41 4.82
C VAL A 162 8.27 21.57 3.83
N ARG A 163 7.07 21.75 3.32
CA ARG A 163 6.73 22.86 2.42
C ARG A 163 6.92 24.24 3.08
N GLU A 164 6.49 24.39 4.31
CA GLU A 164 6.61 25.65 5.05
C GLU A 164 8.09 26.05 5.28
N ARG A 165 8.94 25.07 5.61
CA ARG A 165 10.36 25.30 5.90
C ARG A 165 11.25 25.44 4.66
N THR A 166 10.82 24.90 3.51
CA THR A 166 11.69 24.78 2.33
C THR A 166 11.09 25.34 1.04
N GLY A 167 9.79 25.57 0.99
CA GLY A 167 9.05 25.87 -0.24
C GLY A 167 8.92 24.69 -1.20
N MET A 168 9.36 23.47 -0.81
CA MET A 168 9.42 22.29 -1.67
C MET A 168 8.35 21.27 -1.26
N GLY A 169 7.87 20.47 -2.21
CA GLY A 169 7.12 19.26 -1.92
C GLY A 169 8.03 18.12 -1.43
N LEU A 170 7.42 17.05 -0.91
CA LEU A 170 8.14 15.92 -0.32
C LEU A 170 9.11 15.25 -1.29
N ILE A 171 8.65 14.91 -2.51
CA ILE A 171 9.48 14.21 -3.50
C ILE A 171 10.69 15.09 -3.90
N ALA A 172 10.42 16.36 -4.20
CA ALA A 172 11.47 17.29 -4.58
C ALA A 172 12.50 17.52 -3.46
N TYR A 173 12.06 17.54 -2.20
CA TYR A 173 12.94 17.69 -1.04
C TYR A 173 13.75 16.42 -0.77
N LEU A 174 13.12 15.25 -0.85
CA LEU A 174 13.76 13.96 -0.59
C LEU A 174 14.72 13.52 -1.70
N THR A 175 14.50 13.92 -2.96
CA THR A 175 15.30 13.42 -4.09
C THR A 175 16.80 13.60 -3.86
N PRO A 176 17.37 14.80 -3.69
CA PRO A 176 18.82 14.96 -3.53
C PRO A 176 19.34 14.53 -2.14
N ARG A 177 18.46 14.43 -1.14
CA ARG A 177 18.82 14.21 0.26
C ARG A 177 18.75 12.75 0.68
N LEU A 178 17.80 12.03 0.12
CA LEU A 178 17.52 10.62 0.43
C LEU A 178 17.62 9.75 -0.81
N PHE A 179 16.74 9.98 -1.81
CA PHE A 179 16.55 9.04 -2.90
C PHE A 179 17.84 8.81 -3.71
N ASP A 180 18.50 9.88 -4.13
CA ASP A 180 19.76 9.78 -4.85
C ASP A 180 20.86 9.08 -4.04
N LYS A 181 20.86 9.24 -2.71
CA LYS A 181 21.89 8.68 -1.83
C LYS A 181 21.68 7.18 -1.60
N ILE A 182 20.43 6.74 -1.40
CA ILE A 182 20.14 5.32 -1.14
C ILE A 182 19.77 4.54 -2.41
N GLY A 183 19.82 5.18 -3.58
CA GLY A 183 19.62 4.53 -4.88
C GLY A 183 18.17 4.31 -5.28
N ILE A 184 17.25 5.13 -4.79
CA ILE A 184 15.85 5.18 -5.25
C ILE A 184 15.76 6.10 -6.47
N ASP A 185 15.10 5.65 -7.53
CA ASP A 185 14.84 6.50 -8.70
C ASP A 185 13.52 7.26 -8.51
N ALA A 186 13.62 8.53 -8.16
CA ALA A 186 12.47 9.40 -7.95
C ALA A 186 11.55 9.52 -9.19
N SER A 187 12.04 9.24 -10.39
CA SER A 187 11.28 9.39 -11.64
C SER A 187 10.13 8.39 -11.78
N HIS A 188 10.19 7.24 -11.10
CA HIS A 188 9.11 6.26 -11.11
C HIS A 188 8.10 6.45 -9.98
N ILE A 189 8.45 7.21 -8.92
CA ILE A 189 7.55 7.44 -7.80
C ILE A 189 6.30 8.17 -8.28
N LYS A 190 5.15 7.64 -7.93
CA LYS A 190 3.86 8.29 -8.15
C LYS A 190 3.27 8.71 -6.83
N THR A 191 2.38 9.69 -6.86
CA THR A 191 1.71 10.17 -5.65
C THR A 191 0.33 10.72 -5.95
N ILE A 192 -0.48 10.83 -4.90
CA ILE A 192 -1.70 11.63 -4.91
C ILE A 192 -1.43 12.94 -4.18
N TYR A 193 -2.29 13.93 -4.44
CA TYR A 193 -2.14 15.28 -3.92
C TYR A 193 -3.32 15.66 -3.02
N THR A 194 -3.06 16.51 -2.06
CA THR A 194 -4.09 17.22 -1.30
C THR A 194 -4.76 18.28 -2.17
N GLY A 195 -5.88 18.83 -1.71
CA GLY A 195 -6.63 19.86 -2.46
C GLY A 195 -5.86 21.16 -2.72
N ASP A 196 -4.82 21.43 -1.95
CA ASP A 196 -3.89 22.56 -2.13
C ASP A 196 -2.59 22.19 -2.88
N GLY A 197 -2.56 20.99 -3.49
CA GLY A 197 -1.47 20.55 -4.37
C GLY A 197 -0.22 20.03 -3.66
N LEU A 198 -0.27 19.71 -2.37
CA LEU A 198 0.82 19.05 -1.65
C LEU A 198 0.77 17.54 -1.89
N GLU A 199 1.92 16.87 -2.02
CA GLU A 199 1.96 15.40 -2.01
C GLU A 199 1.40 14.87 -0.69
N TYR A 200 0.51 13.88 -0.77
CA TYR A 200 -0.12 13.31 0.42
C TYR A 200 0.83 12.38 1.16
N GLY A 201 1.61 12.96 2.08
CA GLY A 201 2.58 12.22 2.91
C GLY A 201 1.98 11.21 3.87
N GLY A 202 0.66 11.21 4.06
CA GLY A 202 -0.06 10.28 4.94
C GLY A 202 -0.42 8.94 4.31
N GLY A 203 -0.18 8.74 2.98
CA GLY A 203 -0.57 7.49 2.32
C GLY A 203 -0.63 7.57 0.80
N GLY A 204 0.06 8.51 0.20
CA GLY A 204 -0.09 8.83 -1.21
C GLY A 204 0.96 8.27 -2.16
N PHE A 205 2.07 7.72 -1.66
CA PHE A 205 3.18 7.28 -2.51
C PHE A 205 2.93 5.89 -3.10
N PHE A 206 3.54 5.69 -4.26
CA PHE A 206 3.66 4.44 -4.98
C PHE A 206 5.14 4.25 -5.29
N THR A 207 5.76 3.27 -4.66
CA THR A 207 7.18 2.95 -4.80
C THR A 207 7.36 1.46 -5.11
N THR A 208 8.56 1.03 -5.42
CA THR A 208 8.82 -0.40 -5.62
C THR A 208 9.03 -1.11 -4.28
N THR A 209 8.90 -2.44 -4.27
CA THR A 209 9.23 -3.26 -3.10
C THR A 209 10.67 -3.02 -2.64
N GLU A 210 11.61 -2.81 -3.57
CA GLU A 210 13.01 -2.55 -3.27
C GLU A 210 13.22 -1.14 -2.67
N ASP A 211 12.46 -0.12 -3.09
CA ASP A 211 12.57 1.23 -2.52
C ASP A 211 12.23 1.23 -1.03
N ASN A 212 11.16 0.51 -0.67
CA ASN A 212 10.75 0.35 0.73
C ASN A 212 11.79 -0.44 1.54
N LEU A 213 12.38 -1.47 0.94
CA LEU A 213 13.48 -2.21 1.56
C LEU A 213 14.70 -1.29 1.81
N ARG A 214 15.09 -0.45 0.84
CA ARG A 214 16.20 0.51 0.95
C ARG A 214 15.98 1.52 2.07
N LEU A 215 14.77 2.07 2.16
CA LEU A 215 14.41 3.00 3.22
C LEU A 215 14.59 2.35 4.60
N MET A 216 14.10 1.13 4.78
CA MET A 216 14.19 0.46 6.08
C MET A 216 15.60 -0.10 6.37
N LEU A 217 16.38 -0.43 5.36
CA LEU A 217 17.81 -0.71 5.52
C LEU A 217 18.58 0.51 6.04
N LEU A 218 18.21 1.72 5.60
CA LEU A 218 18.80 2.96 6.14
C LEU A 218 18.51 3.09 7.65
N TYR A 219 17.27 2.85 8.09
CA TYR A 219 16.90 2.87 9.50
C TYR A 219 17.59 1.75 10.29
N ALA A 220 17.63 0.53 9.76
CA ALA A 220 18.33 -0.60 10.38
C ALA A 220 19.82 -0.33 10.62
N ARG A 221 20.42 0.48 9.77
CA ARG A 221 21.83 0.92 9.86
C ARG A 221 22.03 2.23 10.62
N GLY A 222 21.01 2.69 11.35
CA GLY A 222 21.04 3.94 12.11
C GLY A 222 21.36 5.17 11.27
N GLY A 223 20.86 5.21 10.03
CA GLY A 223 21.00 6.33 9.10
C GLY A 223 22.31 6.37 8.29
N LEU A 224 23.08 5.29 8.29
CA LEU A 224 24.27 5.13 7.47
C LEU A 224 23.94 4.41 6.15
N TRP A 225 24.51 4.90 5.04
CA TRP A 225 24.43 4.26 3.73
C TRP A 225 25.78 4.33 3.03
N ASP A 226 26.35 3.18 2.71
CA ASP A 226 27.69 3.06 2.08
C ASP A 226 28.79 3.87 2.78
N GLY A 227 28.71 3.95 4.12
CA GLY A 227 29.64 4.68 4.95
C GLY A 227 29.33 6.18 5.12
N GLU A 228 28.35 6.71 4.36
CA GLU A 228 27.91 8.10 4.50
C GLU A 228 26.75 8.25 5.47
N ARG A 229 26.72 9.35 6.24
CA ARG A 229 25.61 9.71 7.09
C ARG A 229 24.53 10.37 6.23
N VAL A 230 23.40 9.67 6.02
CA VAL A 230 22.23 10.20 5.31
C VAL A 230 21.23 10.80 6.28
N LEU A 231 21.06 10.17 7.45
CA LEU A 231 20.16 10.59 8.51
C LEU A 231 20.85 10.41 9.85
N SER A 232 20.62 11.29 10.82
CA SER A 232 21.28 11.16 12.12
C SER A 232 20.85 9.88 12.85
N GLY A 233 21.78 9.27 13.57
CA GLY A 233 21.47 8.10 14.39
C GLY A 233 20.53 8.41 15.55
N GLU A 234 20.52 9.67 16.00
CA GLU A 234 19.57 10.15 17.01
C GLU A 234 18.15 10.12 16.45
N TRP A 235 17.93 10.71 15.27
CA TRP A 235 16.61 10.67 14.62
C TRP A 235 16.14 9.25 14.34
N CYS A 236 17.02 8.38 13.87
CA CYS A 236 16.66 6.97 13.66
C CYS A 236 16.16 6.32 14.96
N ARG A 237 16.82 6.57 16.10
CA ARG A 237 16.39 6.06 17.40
C ARG A 237 15.05 6.64 17.84
N GLU A 238 14.83 7.95 17.67
CA GLU A 238 13.54 8.59 17.96
C GLU A 238 12.39 7.96 17.16
N VAL A 239 12.59 7.77 15.86
CA VAL A 239 11.58 7.18 14.96
C VAL A 239 11.24 5.75 15.36
N THR A 240 12.25 4.94 15.68
CA THR A 240 12.12 3.48 15.88
C THR A 240 11.99 3.05 17.34
N SER A 241 11.85 3.99 18.26
CA SER A 241 11.53 3.72 19.66
C SER A 241 10.08 4.08 20.00
N LYS A 242 9.51 3.38 20.99
CA LYS A 242 8.14 3.63 21.46
C LYS A 242 8.01 5.04 22.02
N GLN A 243 7.18 5.86 21.40
CA GLN A 243 6.87 7.23 21.84
C GLN A 243 5.53 7.31 22.57
N ILE A 244 4.58 6.45 22.20
CA ILE A 244 3.24 6.44 22.79
C ILE A 244 2.71 5.02 22.92
N ASP A 245 1.86 4.79 23.92
CA ASP A 245 1.17 3.52 24.13
C ASP A 245 -0.01 3.37 23.17
N THR A 246 -0.18 2.17 22.64
CA THR A 246 -1.24 1.83 21.68
C THR A 246 -2.19 0.75 22.21
N ALA A 247 -2.24 0.52 23.51
CA ALA A 247 -3.14 -0.45 24.12
C ALA A 247 -4.63 -0.20 23.78
N SER A 248 -4.99 1.06 23.49
CA SER A 248 -6.33 1.45 22.99
C SER A 248 -6.72 0.79 21.66
N GLU A 249 -5.75 0.35 20.85
CA GLU A 249 -6.01 -0.39 19.61
C GLU A 249 -6.67 -1.75 19.85
N ALA A 250 -6.49 -2.35 21.03
CA ALA A 250 -7.17 -3.59 21.39
C ALA A 250 -8.70 -3.50 21.35
N ALA A 251 -9.26 -2.32 21.59
CA ALA A 251 -10.71 -2.07 21.48
C ALA A 251 -11.17 -1.80 20.04
N ARG A 252 -10.29 -1.23 19.20
CA ARG A 252 -10.61 -0.86 17.80
C ARG A 252 -10.35 -2.02 16.84
N ASN A 253 -9.23 -2.72 17.02
CA ASN A 253 -8.72 -3.78 16.16
C ASN A 253 -8.25 -4.99 16.98
N PRO A 254 -9.12 -5.71 17.70
CA PRO A 254 -8.75 -6.70 18.73
C PRO A 254 -7.90 -7.86 18.21
N GLY A 255 -7.95 -8.14 16.90
CA GLY A 255 -7.17 -9.21 16.28
C GLY A 255 -5.79 -8.81 15.79
N VAL A 256 -5.49 -7.50 15.74
CA VAL A 256 -4.23 -6.97 15.19
C VAL A 256 -3.23 -6.72 16.32
N THR A 257 -2.74 -7.83 16.87
CA THR A 257 -2.02 -7.82 18.15
C THR A 257 -0.63 -7.17 18.10
N ASP A 258 0.02 -7.08 16.94
CA ASP A 258 1.25 -6.30 16.77
C ASP A 258 1.01 -4.79 16.97
N ASN A 259 -0.22 -4.30 16.71
CA ASN A 259 -0.54 -2.89 16.93
C ASN A 259 -0.64 -2.50 18.43
N PHE A 260 -0.58 -3.46 19.36
CA PHE A 260 -0.63 -3.17 20.80
C PHE A 260 0.75 -2.91 21.41
N MET A 261 1.82 -3.09 20.62
CA MET A 261 3.19 -2.99 21.13
C MET A 261 3.67 -1.55 21.35
N GLY A 262 2.99 -0.58 20.76
CA GLY A 262 3.31 0.84 20.81
C GLY A 262 3.59 1.44 19.44
N TYR A 263 3.73 2.75 19.40
CA TYR A 263 4.01 3.51 18.21
C TYR A 263 5.21 4.44 18.42
N GLY A 264 6.09 4.51 17.43
CA GLY A 264 7.20 5.45 17.40
C GLY A 264 6.80 6.76 16.72
N LEU A 265 7.68 7.35 15.93
CA LEU A 265 7.33 8.45 15.04
C LEU A 265 7.04 7.88 13.64
N GLN A 266 5.75 7.72 13.32
CA GLN A 266 5.27 7.15 12.04
C GLN A 266 5.72 5.70 11.79
N CYS A 267 5.95 4.92 12.86
CA CYS A 267 6.46 3.56 12.82
C CYS A 267 5.79 2.73 13.92
N TRP A 268 5.28 1.54 13.59
CA TRP A 268 4.70 0.61 14.56
C TRP A 268 5.78 -0.23 15.22
N MET A 269 5.68 -0.43 16.53
CA MET A 269 6.45 -1.45 17.23
C MET A 269 5.84 -2.83 16.93
N CYS A 270 6.65 -3.89 17.00
CA CYS A 270 6.25 -5.26 16.74
C CYS A 270 6.44 -6.17 17.96
N LYS A 271 5.81 -7.35 17.96
CA LYS A 271 5.94 -8.35 19.03
C LYS A 271 7.38 -8.81 19.29
N PRO A 272 8.22 -9.13 18.28
CA PRO A 272 9.60 -9.45 18.55
C PRO A 272 10.34 -8.27 19.17
N HIS A 273 11.18 -8.52 20.17
CA HIS A 273 11.90 -7.49 20.91
C HIS A 273 12.71 -6.56 19.99
N GLY A 274 12.46 -5.27 20.09
CA GLY A 274 13.12 -4.24 19.29
C GLY A 274 12.71 -4.18 17.83
N ALA A 275 11.83 -5.07 17.37
CA ALA A 275 11.33 -5.03 16.00
C ALA A 275 10.33 -3.90 15.79
N TYR A 276 10.39 -3.31 14.60
CA TYR A 276 9.50 -2.23 14.17
C TYR A 276 9.19 -2.33 12.69
N ARG A 277 8.15 -1.66 12.26
CA ARG A 277 7.75 -1.68 10.85
C ARG A 277 7.15 -0.37 10.36
N ALA A 278 7.43 -0.04 9.13
CA ALA A 278 6.59 0.79 8.29
C ALA A 278 5.40 -0.05 7.81
N ASP A 279 4.19 0.50 7.88
CA ASP A 279 2.96 -0.27 7.69
C ASP A 279 1.97 0.50 6.81
N GLY A 280 1.49 -0.14 5.77
CA GLY A 280 0.43 0.35 4.90
C GLY A 280 -0.80 -0.54 4.94
N ALA A 281 -1.95 0.06 4.77
CA ALA A 281 -3.22 -0.66 4.70
C ALA A 281 -3.14 -1.82 3.68
N MET A 282 -3.85 -2.90 3.95
CA MET A 282 -3.87 -4.15 3.18
C MET A 282 -2.52 -4.89 3.15
N GLY A 283 -1.64 -4.65 4.14
CA GLY A 283 -0.41 -5.41 4.32
C GLY A 283 0.78 -4.95 3.50
N GLN A 284 0.93 -3.64 3.30
CA GLN A 284 2.17 -3.10 2.75
C GLN A 284 3.18 -2.97 3.88
N PHE A 285 4.16 -3.85 3.94
CA PHE A 285 5.10 -3.90 5.05
C PHE A 285 6.54 -3.62 4.63
N ALA A 286 7.24 -2.87 5.48
CA ALA A 286 8.69 -2.88 5.51
C ALA A 286 9.13 -3.01 6.98
N ILE A 287 9.64 -4.19 7.32
CA ILE A 287 9.86 -4.67 8.69
C ILE A 287 11.35 -4.71 8.98
N VAL A 288 11.74 -4.29 10.18
CA VAL A 288 13.11 -4.45 10.67
C VAL A 288 13.09 -5.26 11.96
N VAL A 289 13.94 -6.29 12.01
CA VAL A 289 14.21 -7.10 13.21
C VAL A 289 15.67 -6.92 13.59
N PRO A 290 16.01 -5.92 14.43
CA PRO A 290 17.40 -5.57 14.72
C PRO A 290 18.20 -6.71 15.33
N THR A 291 17.56 -7.53 16.19
CA THR A 291 18.22 -8.68 16.85
C THR A 291 18.71 -9.75 15.88
N SER A 292 18.17 -9.79 14.66
CA SER A 292 18.53 -10.74 13.61
C SER A 292 19.19 -10.06 12.39
N ASP A 293 19.42 -8.74 12.48
CA ASP A 293 19.88 -7.91 11.34
C ASP A 293 19.10 -8.21 10.05
N LEU A 294 17.79 -8.28 10.18
CA LEU A 294 16.85 -8.71 9.15
C LEU A 294 15.94 -7.56 8.74
N VAL A 295 15.79 -7.34 7.44
CA VAL A 295 14.82 -6.38 6.86
C VAL A 295 13.99 -7.08 5.80
N ILE A 296 12.67 -6.92 5.88
CA ILE A 296 11.72 -7.59 4.99
C ILE A 296 10.80 -6.52 4.39
N SER A 297 10.62 -6.53 3.07
CA SER A 297 9.64 -5.70 2.38
C SER A 297 8.60 -6.57 1.68
N ILE A 298 7.33 -6.25 1.89
CA ILE A 298 6.18 -7.01 1.36
C ILE A 298 5.17 -6.06 0.74
N ASN A 299 4.65 -6.46 -0.42
CA ASN A 299 3.44 -5.90 -1.00
C ASN A 299 2.40 -7.01 -1.14
N GLU A 300 1.16 -6.74 -0.76
CA GLU A 300 0.08 -7.72 -0.76
C GLU A 300 -1.31 -7.08 -0.80
N THR A 301 -2.35 -7.90 -0.96
CA THR A 301 -3.73 -7.55 -0.65
C THR A 301 -4.22 -8.42 0.49
N ALA A 302 -4.26 -7.87 1.70
CA ALA A 302 -4.77 -8.53 2.89
C ALA A 302 -6.20 -8.10 3.21
N ASP A 303 -7.09 -9.06 3.36
CA ASP A 303 -8.45 -8.84 3.86
C ASP A 303 -8.41 -8.62 5.37
N GLN A 304 -8.66 -7.39 5.79
CA GLN A 304 -8.63 -7.00 7.20
C GLN A 304 -9.68 -7.74 8.03
N SER A 305 -10.86 -8.04 7.44
CA SER A 305 -11.92 -8.78 8.14
C SER A 305 -11.51 -10.22 8.49
N LYS A 306 -10.53 -10.78 7.76
CA LYS A 306 -9.94 -12.11 7.98
C LYS A 306 -8.63 -12.06 8.77
N LEU A 307 -8.23 -10.87 9.22
CA LEU A 307 -6.97 -10.63 9.91
C LEU A 307 -5.74 -11.11 9.12
N GLN A 308 -5.81 -11.07 7.80
CA GLN A 308 -4.75 -11.63 6.95
C GLN A 308 -3.42 -10.93 7.19
N HIS A 309 -3.42 -9.61 7.33
CA HIS A 309 -2.18 -8.87 7.57
C HIS A 309 -1.52 -9.25 8.92
N GLN A 310 -2.29 -9.54 9.99
CA GLN A 310 -1.73 -10.06 11.23
C GLN A 310 -1.20 -11.50 11.05
N LYS A 311 -1.90 -12.33 10.27
CA LYS A 311 -1.43 -13.69 9.96
C LYS A 311 -0.09 -13.68 9.23
N VAL A 312 0.12 -12.75 8.30
CA VAL A 312 1.41 -12.61 7.61
C VAL A 312 2.52 -12.24 8.60
N LEU A 313 2.28 -11.29 9.51
CA LEU A 313 3.24 -10.97 10.57
C LEU A 313 3.53 -12.19 11.47
N ASP A 314 2.49 -12.87 11.97
CA ASP A 314 2.65 -14.06 12.81
C ASP A 314 3.39 -15.19 12.06
N THR A 315 3.17 -15.33 10.74
CA THR A 315 3.91 -16.29 9.91
C THR A 315 5.40 -15.94 9.87
N ILE A 316 5.76 -14.68 9.70
CA ILE A 316 7.16 -14.24 9.75
C ILE A 316 7.77 -14.56 11.14
N TRP A 317 7.04 -14.23 12.21
CA TRP A 317 7.51 -14.44 13.59
C TRP A 317 7.70 -15.90 13.94
N THR A 318 6.88 -16.79 13.39
CA THR A 318 6.88 -18.22 13.75
C THR A 318 7.62 -19.11 12.76
N GLN A 319 7.64 -18.77 11.47
CA GLN A 319 8.21 -19.62 10.42
C GLN A 319 9.58 -19.17 9.95
N LEU A 320 9.93 -17.88 10.10
CA LEU A 320 11.23 -17.36 9.67
C LEU A 320 12.16 -17.12 10.87
N LEU A 321 11.79 -16.29 11.84
CA LEU A 321 12.70 -15.84 12.88
C LEU A 321 13.35 -16.95 13.70
N PRO A 322 12.66 -18.04 14.10
CA PRO A 322 13.30 -19.12 14.87
C PRO A 322 14.37 -19.89 14.11
N HIS A 323 14.45 -19.73 12.78
CA HIS A 323 15.35 -20.44 11.88
C HIS A 323 16.47 -19.56 11.31
N VAL A 324 16.60 -18.33 11.81
CA VAL A 324 17.71 -17.42 11.48
C VAL A 324 18.87 -17.69 12.43
N THR A 325 20.02 -18.07 11.90
CA THR A 325 21.24 -18.37 12.69
C THR A 325 22.20 -17.18 12.64
N ASP A 326 23.01 -16.99 13.68
CA ASP A 326 23.98 -15.90 13.73
C ASP A 326 25.08 -16.08 12.68
N GLU A 327 25.50 -17.33 12.44
CA GLU A 327 26.54 -17.68 11.50
C GLU A 327 25.97 -18.15 10.16
N PRO A 328 26.71 -17.96 9.05
CA PRO A 328 26.38 -18.56 7.76
C PRO A 328 26.23 -20.08 7.86
N LEU A 329 25.30 -20.62 7.08
CA LEU A 329 25.10 -22.06 6.96
C LEU A 329 26.03 -22.64 5.89
N PRO A 330 26.33 -23.95 5.94
CA PRO A 330 27.01 -24.62 4.86
C PRO A 330 26.28 -24.41 3.52
N PRO A 331 26.98 -24.15 2.41
CA PRO A 331 26.37 -23.97 1.10
C PRO A 331 25.51 -25.18 0.71
N ASN A 332 24.32 -24.92 0.18
CA ASN A 332 23.41 -25.93 -0.37
C ASN A 332 22.95 -25.50 -1.77
N PRO A 333 23.79 -25.71 -2.81
CA PRO A 333 23.48 -25.24 -4.17
C PRO A 333 22.17 -25.78 -4.75
N ASP A 334 21.85 -27.03 -4.44
CA ASP A 334 20.62 -27.65 -4.97
C ASP A 334 19.36 -27.05 -4.37
N ALA A 335 19.32 -26.85 -3.04
CA ALA A 335 18.21 -26.20 -2.38
C ALA A 335 18.09 -24.72 -2.80
N CYS A 336 19.21 -24.01 -2.94
CA CYS A 336 19.22 -22.63 -3.42
C CYS A 336 18.71 -22.51 -4.87
N ALA A 337 19.09 -23.45 -5.76
CA ALA A 337 18.60 -23.48 -7.14
C ALA A 337 17.09 -23.77 -7.20
N HIS A 338 16.62 -24.69 -6.36
CA HIS A 338 15.19 -25.01 -6.25
C HIS A 338 14.39 -23.81 -5.78
N LEU A 339 14.79 -23.16 -4.69
CA LEU A 339 14.18 -21.92 -4.18
C LEU A 339 14.17 -20.81 -5.24
N THR A 340 15.32 -20.59 -5.93
CA THR A 340 15.44 -19.59 -6.99
C THR A 340 14.43 -19.84 -8.11
N THR A 341 14.26 -21.10 -8.51
CA THR A 341 13.30 -21.51 -9.53
C THR A 341 11.87 -21.21 -9.06
N ARG A 342 11.55 -21.55 -7.81
CA ARG A 342 10.24 -21.26 -7.21
C ARG A 342 9.96 -19.76 -7.16
N LEU A 343 10.88 -18.95 -6.64
CA LEU A 343 10.74 -17.49 -6.55
C LEU A 343 10.51 -16.84 -7.93
N ARG A 344 11.15 -17.32 -8.97
CA ARG A 344 10.96 -16.86 -10.36
C ARG A 344 9.65 -17.29 -10.99
N SER A 345 9.04 -18.35 -10.50
CA SER A 345 7.79 -18.92 -11.04
C SER A 345 6.54 -18.48 -10.27
N LEU A 346 6.68 -17.62 -9.24
CA LEU A 346 5.56 -17.14 -8.47
C LEU A 346 4.53 -16.44 -9.37
N CYS A 347 3.28 -16.83 -9.24
CA CYS A 347 2.17 -16.21 -9.95
C CYS A 347 0.89 -16.30 -9.13
N LEU A 348 0.04 -15.33 -9.29
CA LEU A 348 -1.29 -15.37 -8.67
C LEU A 348 -2.14 -16.49 -9.29
N PRO A 349 -3.00 -17.14 -8.49
CA PRO A 349 -3.91 -18.15 -9.01
C PRO A 349 -4.74 -17.62 -10.17
N ARG A 350 -4.74 -18.32 -11.28
CA ARG A 350 -5.56 -17.99 -12.44
C ARG A 350 -6.85 -18.81 -12.37
N PRO A 351 -8.03 -18.15 -12.44
CA PRO A 351 -9.27 -18.88 -12.57
C PRO A 351 -9.27 -19.72 -13.86
N LEU A 352 -9.76 -20.95 -13.75
CA LEU A 352 -9.96 -21.80 -14.93
C LEU A 352 -11.31 -21.45 -15.54
N PHE A 353 -11.29 -20.79 -16.68
CA PHE A 353 -12.49 -20.45 -17.43
C PHE A 353 -12.51 -21.16 -18.78
N THR A 354 -13.70 -21.45 -19.27
CA THR A 354 -13.91 -21.88 -20.67
C THR A 354 -14.08 -20.62 -21.52
N ALA A 355 -13.22 -20.41 -22.51
CA ALA A 355 -13.29 -19.22 -23.37
C ALA A 355 -14.51 -19.16 -24.29
N VAL A 356 -15.22 -20.27 -24.46
CA VAL A 356 -16.32 -20.42 -25.42
C VAL A 356 -17.62 -20.76 -24.70
N SER A 357 -18.68 -20.00 -25.00
CA SER A 357 -20.06 -20.31 -24.63
C SER A 357 -20.97 -20.08 -25.83
N SER A 358 -22.02 -20.88 -25.95
CA SER A 358 -23.06 -20.67 -26.98
C SER A 358 -23.76 -19.30 -26.87
N LEU A 359 -23.77 -18.71 -25.67
CA LEU A 359 -24.30 -17.37 -25.45
C LEU A 359 -23.40 -16.25 -25.96
N ALA A 360 -22.11 -16.48 -26.14
CA ALA A 360 -21.16 -15.44 -26.57
C ALA A 360 -21.64 -14.70 -27.82
N SER A 361 -22.08 -15.43 -28.85
CA SER A 361 -22.62 -14.82 -30.08
C SER A 361 -23.93 -14.07 -29.90
N THR A 362 -24.75 -14.49 -28.95
CA THR A 362 -26.07 -13.85 -28.69
C THR A 362 -25.95 -12.55 -27.92
N VAL A 363 -25.00 -12.46 -26.99
CA VAL A 363 -24.78 -11.31 -26.12
C VAL A 363 -23.74 -10.34 -26.65
N SER A 364 -22.87 -10.79 -27.57
CA SER A 364 -21.81 -9.96 -28.16
C SER A 364 -22.38 -8.71 -28.82
N GLY A 365 -21.84 -7.55 -28.45
CA GLY A 365 -22.24 -6.24 -28.98
C GLY A 365 -23.62 -5.74 -28.50
N LYS A 366 -24.30 -6.49 -27.63
CA LYS A 366 -25.55 -6.01 -27.03
C LYS A 366 -25.27 -5.10 -25.87
N THR A 367 -26.02 -4.02 -25.77
CA THR A 367 -25.95 -3.05 -24.67
C THR A 367 -26.94 -3.42 -23.59
N TYR A 368 -26.49 -3.33 -22.34
CA TYR A 368 -27.32 -3.56 -21.14
C TYR A 368 -27.32 -2.28 -20.32
N GLN A 369 -28.49 -1.74 -20.05
CA GLN A 369 -28.70 -0.62 -19.15
C GLN A 369 -28.87 -1.15 -17.74
N LEU A 370 -28.04 -0.69 -16.80
CA LEU A 370 -28.07 -1.08 -15.40
C LEU A 370 -29.04 -0.21 -14.61
N ALA A 371 -29.63 -0.78 -13.57
CA ALA A 371 -30.38 -0.03 -12.58
C ALA A 371 -29.50 1.02 -11.89
N GLU A 372 -30.11 2.03 -11.29
CA GLU A 372 -29.39 3.04 -10.53
C GLU A 372 -28.51 2.40 -9.45
N ASN A 373 -27.24 2.81 -9.42
CA ASN A 373 -26.25 2.24 -8.53
C ASN A 373 -25.14 3.25 -8.22
N SER A 374 -24.30 2.92 -7.23
CA SER A 374 -23.13 3.71 -6.83
C SER A 374 -21.81 3.02 -7.15
N ALA A 375 -21.81 2.00 -7.99
CA ALA A 375 -20.64 1.20 -8.31
C ALA A 375 -19.58 2.00 -9.09
N ILE A 376 -18.31 1.64 -8.85
CA ILE A 376 -17.17 2.06 -9.66
C ILE A 376 -16.51 0.78 -10.18
N LEU A 377 -16.40 0.63 -11.50
CA LEU A 377 -15.87 -0.61 -12.07
C LEU A 377 -14.35 -0.72 -11.94
N LEU A 378 -13.62 0.36 -12.19
CA LEU A 378 -12.17 0.34 -12.05
C LEU A 378 -11.74 0.16 -10.59
N PRO A 379 -10.73 -0.68 -10.32
CA PRO A 379 -10.16 -0.78 -8.99
C PRO A 379 -9.61 0.56 -8.50
N ALA A 380 -9.68 0.80 -7.19
CA ALA A 380 -9.09 2.00 -6.60
C ALA A 380 -7.57 2.02 -6.78
N ALA A 381 -7.01 3.23 -6.79
CA ALA A 381 -5.56 3.42 -6.73
C ALA A 381 -5.04 3.44 -5.29
N THR A 382 -5.84 3.93 -4.37
CA THR A 382 -5.48 4.11 -2.96
C THR A 382 -6.69 3.92 -2.06
N PHE A 383 -6.44 3.69 -0.78
CA PHE A 383 -7.46 3.62 0.28
C PHE A 383 -8.21 4.95 0.51
N MET A 384 -7.71 6.05 -0.01
CA MET A 384 -8.39 7.35 0.11
C MET A 384 -9.54 7.48 -0.90
N ALA A 385 -10.62 8.12 -0.46
CA ALA A 385 -11.87 8.29 -1.21
C ALA A 385 -11.75 9.34 -2.33
N TYR A 386 -10.99 9.03 -3.38
CA TYR A 386 -10.92 9.85 -4.58
C TYR A 386 -11.83 9.30 -5.68
N GLY A 387 -12.41 10.20 -6.47
CA GLY A 387 -13.22 9.83 -7.63
C GLY A 387 -14.63 9.37 -7.27
N LEU A 388 -15.12 9.64 -6.06
CA LEU A 388 -16.48 9.29 -5.64
C LEU A 388 -17.57 10.05 -6.42
N GLU A 389 -17.21 11.16 -7.03
CA GLU A 389 -18.06 11.91 -7.95
C GLU A 389 -18.38 11.15 -9.25
N ASN A 390 -17.60 10.12 -9.58
CA ASN A 390 -17.74 9.29 -10.79
C ASN A 390 -18.48 7.97 -10.53
N ARG A 391 -19.33 7.90 -9.51
CA ARG A 391 -20.10 6.70 -9.18
C ARG A 391 -21.25 6.48 -10.15
N GLY A 392 -21.60 5.21 -10.27
CA GLY A 392 -22.72 4.72 -11.06
C GLY A 392 -22.32 4.25 -12.45
N ILE A 393 -22.52 2.95 -12.70
CA ILE A 393 -22.38 2.34 -14.02
C ILE A 393 -23.75 2.39 -14.68
N ARG A 394 -23.90 3.16 -15.76
CA ARG A 394 -25.16 3.36 -16.44
C ARG A 394 -25.47 2.23 -17.41
N ASP A 395 -24.51 1.85 -18.22
CA ASP A 395 -24.64 0.82 -19.25
C ASP A 395 -23.32 0.13 -19.52
N PHE A 396 -23.39 -1.08 -20.09
CA PHE A 396 -22.21 -1.78 -20.58
C PHE A 396 -22.53 -2.62 -21.81
N SER A 397 -21.49 -3.00 -22.56
CA SER A 397 -21.54 -4.05 -23.59
C SER A 397 -20.24 -4.85 -23.60
N LEU A 398 -20.35 -6.13 -23.97
CA LEU A 398 -19.22 -7.02 -24.21
C LEU A 398 -19.19 -7.40 -25.68
N VAL A 399 -18.01 -7.30 -26.30
CA VAL A 399 -17.78 -7.73 -27.67
C VAL A 399 -16.75 -8.85 -27.65
N PHE A 400 -17.15 -10.05 -28.05
CA PHE A 400 -16.26 -11.19 -28.24
C PHE A 400 -15.75 -11.16 -29.68
N SER A 401 -14.56 -10.60 -29.89
CA SER A 401 -13.98 -10.35 -31.21
C SER A 401 -13.23 -11.56 -31.76
N ASP A 402 -12.62 -12.36 -30.88
CA ASP A 402 -11.86 -13.57 -31.17
C ASP A 402 -11.91 -14.57 -30.01
N ALA A 403 -11.18 -15.68 -30.13
CA ALA A 403 -11.15 -16.72 -29.09
C ALA A 403 -10.37 -16.29 -27.82
N ASP A 404 -9.50 -15.29 -27.94
CA ASP A 404 -8.51 -14.94 -26.93
C ASP A 404 -8.86 -13.65 -26.19
N THR A 405 -9.80 -12.85 -26.72
CA THR A 405 -10.06 -11.51 -26.20
C THR A 405 -11.55 -11.11 -26.25
N ALA A 406 -12.03 -10.53 -25.17
CA ALA A 406 -13.28 -9.77 -25.15
C ALA A 406 -12.99 -8.29 -24.91
N LEU A 407 -13.82 -7.42 -25.47
CA LEU A 407 -13.76 -5.98 -25.26
C LEU A 407 -14.97 -5.56 -24.43
N LEU A 408 -14.73 -5.03 -23.25
CA LEU A 408 -15.73 -4.45 -22.38
C LEU A 408 -15.82 -2.95 -22.64
N HIS A 409 -17.00 -2.46 -22.96
CA HIS A 409 -17.33 -1.03 -22.95
C HIS A 409 -18.31 -0.76 -21.82
N TRP A 410 -18.17 0.36 -21.14
CA TRP A 410 -19.13 0.81 -20.15
C TRP A 410 -19.19 2.32 -20.06
N THR A 411 -20.32 2.82 -19.60
CA THR A 411 -20.48 4.23 -19.25
C THR A 411 -20.54 4.35 -17.75
N GLN A 412 -19.57 5.03 -17.16
CA GLN A 412 -19.54 5.33 -15.74
C GLN A 412 -19.83 6.80 -15.53
N LYS A 413 -20.96 7.14 -14.90
CA LYS A 413 -21.53 8.48 -14.90
C LYS A 413 -21.66 8.97 -16.35
N ASP A 414 -20.79 9.89 -16.80
CA ASP A 414 -20.80 10.46 -18.16
C ASP A 414 -19.59 10.02 -19.00
N ALA A 415 -18.63 9.31 -18.40
CA ALA A 415 -17.42 8.86 -19.06
C ALA A 415 -17.65 7.52 -19.78
N LYS A 416 -17.36 7.45 -21.07
CA LYS A 416 -17.30 6.21 -21.85
C LYS A 416 -15.92 5.59 -21.70
N LEU A 417 -15.88 4.39 -21.17
CA LEU A 417 -14.65 3.66 -20.85
C LEU A 417 -14.66 2.31 -21.56
N ASN A 418 -13.48 1.74 -21.73
CA ASN A 418 -13.34 0.40 -22.27
C ASN A 418 -12.06 -0.27 -21.73
N CYS A 419 -12.06 -1.60 -21.75
CA CYS A 419 -10.85 -2.40 -21.54
C CYS A 419 -10.95 -3.72 -22.30
N ARG A 420 -9.79 -4.24 -22.68
CA ARG A 420 -9.64 -5.59 -23.21
C ARG A 420 -9.57 -6.56 -22.05
N ILE A 421 -10.25 -7.69 -22.17
CA ILE A 421 -10.24 -8.80 -21.22
C ILE A 421 -9.63 -10.00 -21.93
N GLY A 422 -8.52 -10.52 -21.41
CA GLY A 422 -7.94 -11.77 -21.91
C GLY A 422 -8.81 -12.96 -21.51
N LEU A 423 -8.99 -13.91 -22.42
CA LEU A 423 -9.80 -15.10 -22.22
C LEU A 423 -8.92 -16.32 -21.90
N SER A 424 -9.53 -17.41 -21.44
CA SER A 424 -8.84 -18.68 -21.13
C SER A 424 -7.71 -18.54 -20.10
N GLY A 425 -7.87 -17.63 -19.12
CA GLY A 425 -6.88 -17.40 -18.08
C GLY A 425 -5.68 -16.55 -18.50
N ASN A 426 -5.65 -16.02 -19.71
CA ASN A 426 -4.66 -15.03 -20.14
C ASN A 426 -5.03 -13.65 -19.63
N ASP A 427 -4.02 -12.84 -19.31
CA ASP A 427 -4.23 -11.42 -18.97
C ASP A 427 -4.12 -10.56 -20.23
N ALA A 428 -5.12 -9.69 -20.46
CA ALA A 428 -4.98 -8.57 -21.36
C ALA A 428 -4.42 -7.38 -20.59
N VAL A 429 -3.30 -6.84 -21.05
CA VAL A 429 -2.69 -5.64 -20.49
C VAL A 429 -3.31 -4.41 -21.14
N ASN A 430 -3.95 -3.58 -20.33
CA ASN A 430 -4.49 -2.30 -20.74
C ASN A 430 -3.60 -1.19 -20.21
N GLN A 431 -3.05 -0.40 -21.13
CA GLN A 431 -2.25 0.77 -20.78
C GLN A 431 -3.12 2.03 -20.84
N GLY A 432 -3.07 2.82 -19.76
CA GLY A 432 -3.87 4.03 -19.65
C GLY A 432 -3.32 5.01 -18.63
N ARG A 433 -4.17 5.91 -18.18
CA ARG A 433 -3.93 6.77 -17.02
C ARG A 433 -5.11 6.60 -16.07
N TYR A 434 -4.89 5.85 -15.00
CA TYR A 434 -5.92 5.45 -14.06
C TYR A 434 -5.78 6.16 -12.72
N GLY A 435 -6.88 6.71 -12.24
CA GLY A 435 -6.95 7.37 -10.93
C GLY A 435 -6.09 8.64 -10.82
N PRO A 436 -6.12 9.30 -9.65
CA PRO A 436 -5.42 10.57 -9.41
C PRO A 436 -3.88 10.45 -9.45
N ALA A 437 -3.33 9.28 -9.10
CA ALA A 437 -1.90 9.00 -9.19
C ALA A 437 -1.40 8.73 -10.62
N GLY A 438 -2.30 8.63 -11.59
CA GLY A 438 -1.95 8.34 -12.99
C GLY A 438 -1.28 6.97 -13.17
N LEU A 439 -1.84 5.92 -12.53
CA LEU A 439 -1.38 4.54 -12.70
C LEU A 439 -1.52 4.11 -14.16
N LYS A 440 -0.66 3.21 -14.62
CA LYS A 440 -0.53 2.90 -16.06
C LYS A 440 -1.12 1.58 -16.46
N TRP A 441 -1.14 0.57 -15.57
CA TRP A 441 -1.31 -0.82 -15.96
C TRP A 441 -2.53 -1.46 -15.29
N LEU A 442 -3.58 -1.66 -16.10
CA LEU A 442 -4.76 -2.45 -15.73
C LEU A 442 -4.68 -3.81 -16.43
N HIS A 443 -4.57 -4.87 -15.66
CA HIS A 443 -4.67 -6.23 -16.13
C HIS A 443 -6.11 -6.72 -16.03
N ALA A 444 -6.59 -7.38 -17.08
CA ALA A 444 -7.94 -7.92 -17.11
C ALA A 444 -7.94 -9.33 -17.70
N SER A 445 -8.46 -10.28 -16.94
CA SER A 445 -8.62 -11.67 -17.37
C SER A 445 -10.00 -12.19 -17.03
N GLY A 446 -10.55 -13.05 -17.86
CA GLY A 446 -11.88 -13.58 -17.66
C GLY A 446 -12.23 -14.76 -18.58
N GLY A 447 -13.47 -15.16 -18.49
CA GLY A 447 -14.03 -16.26 -19.28
C GLY A 447 -15.41 -16.65 -18.79
N TRP A 448 -15.96 -17.69 -19.39
CA TRP A 448 -17.25 -18.22 -18.98
C TRP A 448 -17.08 -19.17 -17.79
N GLU A 449 -17.68 -18.82 -16.65
CA GLU A 449 -17.70 -19.61 -15.41
C GLU A 449 -18.80 -20.69 -15.47
N SER A 450 -19.89 -20.37 -16.18
CA SER A 450 -20.99 -21.28 -16.51
C SER A 450 -21.56 -20.93 -17.90
N PRO A 451 -22.48 -21.71 -18.48
CA PRO A 451 -23.06 -21.42 -19.78
C PRO A 451 -23.71 -20.03 -19.91
N ASP A 452 -24.16 -19.45 -18.79
CA ASP A 452 -24.87 -18.17 -18.73
C ASP A 452 -24.13 -17.07 -17.96
N THR A 453 -23.00 -17.37 -17.35
CA THR A 453 -22.26 -16.43 -16.50
C THR A 453 -20.85 -16.18 -17.03
N PHE A 454 -20.62 -14.95 -17.47
CA PHE A 454 -19.28 -14.46 -17.81
C PHE A 454 -18.64 -13.79 -16.60
N CYS A 455 -17.44 -14.23 -16.24
CA CYS A 455 -16.69 -13.69 -15.11
C CYS A 455 -15.38 -13.07 -15.58
N PHE A 456 -15.00 -11.93 -15.02
CA PHE A 456 -13.70 -11.33 -15.27
C PHE A 456 -13.16 -10.62 -14.03
N ARG A 457 -11.84 -10.52 -13.96
CA ARG A 457 -11.14 -9.78 -12.91
C ARG A 457 -10.40 -8.59 -13.52
N LEU A 458 -10.55 -7.45 -12.89
CA LEU A 458 -9.77 -6.24 -13.15
C LEU A 458 -8.76 -6.06 -12.02
N ARG A 459 -7.48 -5.91 -12.35
CA ARG A 459 -6.40 -5.73 -11.38
C ARG A 459 -5.56 -4.51 -11.76
N MET A 460 -5.45 -3.57 -10.82
CA MET A 460 -4.51 -2.47 -10.93
C MET A 460 -3.17 -2.94 -10.36
N VAL A 461 -2.25 -3.39 -11.22
CA VAL A 461 -0.98 -4.02 -10.79
C VAL A 461 0.03 -3.07 -10.12
N GLU A 462 -0.23 -1.77 -10.15
CA GLU A 462 0.52 -0.78 -9.38
C GLU A 462 -0.16 -0.47 -8.02
N SER A 463 -1.08 -1.33 -7.57
CA SER A 463 -1.87 -1.15 -6.35
C SER A 463 -2.29 -2.50 -5.79
N CYS A 464 -2.78 -2.50 -4.54
CA CYS A 464 -3.37 -3.67 -3.89
C CYS A 464 -4.85 -3.89 -4.25
N PHE A 465 -5.43 -3.15 -5.19
CA PHE A 465 -6.85 -3.23 -5.49
C PHE A 465 -7.15 -4.04 -6.75
N SER A 466 -8.12 -4.93 -6.63
CA SER A 466 -8.70 -5.67 -7.74
C SER A 466 -10.21 -5.77 -7.59
N LYS A 467 -10.91 -6.06 -8.67
CA LYS A 467 -12.35 -6.35 -8.68
C LYS A 467 -12.64 -7.58 -9.52
N THR A 468 -13.53 -8.42 -9.04
CA THR A 468 -14.12 -9.51 -9.80
C THR A 468 -15.53 -9.13 -10.19
N VAL A 469 -15.87 -9.30 -11.45
CA VAL A 469 -17.19 -9.01 -11.98
C VAL A 469 -17.75 -10.27 -12.59
N ARG A 470 -18.99 -10.63 -12.21
CA ARG A 470 -19.78 -11.67 -12.85
C ARG A 470 -20.98 -11.05 -13.54
N ILE A 471 -21.23 -11.45 -14.76
CA ILE A 471 -22.40 -11.05 -15.52
C ILE A 471 -23.19 -12.31 -15.82
N ARG A 472 -24.26 -12.52 -15.07
CA ARG A 472 -25.20 -13.60 -15.32
C ARG A 472 -26.25 -13.11 -16.30
N PHE A 473 -26.24 -13.66 -17.52
CA PHE A 473 -27.16 -13.30 -18.58
C PHE A 473 -28.48 -14.05 -18.43
N GLU A 474 -29.56 -13.34 -18.68
CA GLU A 474 -30.93 -13.81 -18.61
C GLU A 474 -31.65 -13.56 -19.96
N ALA A 475 -32.85 -14.11 -20.16
CA ALA A 475 -33.58 -14.03 -21.44
C ALA A 475 -33.78 -12.57 -21.92
N LYS A 476 -34.02 -11.64 -21.00
CA LYS A 476 -34.30 -10.21 -21.32
C LYS A 476 -33.35 -9.22 -20.67
N GLY A 477 -32.32 -9.69 -19.95
CA GLY A 477 -31.43 -8.81 -19.20
C GLY A 477 -30.20 -9.53 -18.65
N CYS A 478 -29.70 -9.03 -17.53
CA CYS A 478 -28.60 -9.64 -16.81
C CYS A 478 -28.61 -9.23 -15.33
N MET A 479 -27.87 -9.97 -14.52
CA MET A 479 -27.41 -9.53 -13.21
C MET A 479 -25.93 -9.23 -13.30
N PHE A 480 -25.56 -7.97 -13.02
CA PHE A 480 -24.17 -7.50 -12.99
C PHE A 480 -23.71 -7.49 -11.53
N ILE A 481 -22.75 -8.36 -11.20
CA ILE A 481 -22.31 -8.64 -9.84
C ILE A 481 -20.87 -8.19 -9.69
N ILE A 482 -20.57 -7.29 -8.76
CA ILE A 482 -19.23 -6.79 -8.48
C ILE A 482 -18.80 -7.28 -7.11
N GLU A 483 -17.64 -7.88 -7.04
CA GLU A 483 -16.97 -8.29 -5.80
C GLU A 483 -15.58 -7.63 -5.72
N ALA A 484 -15.27 -7.02 -4.58
CA ALA A 484 -13.95 -6.50 -4.29
C ALA A 484 -13.39 -7.22 -3.06
N PRO A 485 -12.16 -7.80 -3.11
CA PRO A 485 -11.52 -8.41 -1.94
C PRO A 485 -11.36 -7.39 -0.81
N VAL A 486 -11.13 -6.14 -1.20
CA VAL A 486 -11.08 -4.98 -0.33
C VAL A 486 -12.01 -3.93 -0.92
N ALA A 487 -12.92 -3.41 -0.11
CA ALA A 487 -13.84 -2.37 -0.57
C ALA A 487 -13.09 -1.11 -0.97
N ASN A 488 -13.46 -0.53 -2.12
CA ASN A 488 -13.05 0.83 -2.41
C ASN A 488 -13.61 1.77 -1.33
N PRO A 489 -12.88 2.82 -0.96
CA PRO A 489 -13.41 3.82 -0.03
C PRO A 489 -14.77 4.32 -0.49
N GLY A 490 -15.77 4.19 0.40
CA GLY A 490 -17.14 4.64 0.14
C GLY A 490 -17.98 3.72 -0.76
N GLU A 491 -17.49 2.53 -1.16
CA GLU A 491 -18.31 1.45 -1.69
C GLU A 491 -18.75 0.51 -0.55
N PRO A 492 -19.90 -0.16 -0.69
CA PRO A 492 -20.29 -1.21 0.25
C PRO A 492 -19.22 -2.31 0.31
N VAL A 493 -18.93 -2.80 1.50
CA VAL A 493 -18.08 -3.99 1.67
C VAL A 493 -18.84 -5.21 1.17
N GLY A 494 -18.23 -6.03 0.33
CA GLY A 494 -18.78 -7.29 -0.14
C GLY A 494 -19.27 -7.26 -1.59
N THR A 495 -20.35 -7.94 -1.85
CA THR A 495 -20.91 -8.12 -3.20
C THR A 495 -22.00 -7.09 -3.49
N MET A 496 -21.91 -6.43 -4.64
CA MET A 496 -22.98 -5.55 -5.15
C MET A 496 -23.63 -6.23 -6.35
N GLU A 497 -24.96 -6.42 -6.31
CA GLU A 497 -25.77 -6.98 -7.40
C GLU A 497 -26.60 -5.87 -8.04
N ILE A 498 -26.47 -5.71 -9.36
CA ILE A 498 -27.11 -4.65 -10.12
C ILE A 498 -27.87 -5.28 -11.28
N PRO A 499 -29.21 -5.27 -11.26
CA PRO A 499 -30.01 -5.78 -12.40
C PRO A 499 -29.84 -4.89 -13.62
N GLY A 500 -29.79 -5.51 -14.80
CA GLY A 500 -29.67 -4.84 -16.08
C GLY A 500 -30.69 -5.33 -17.09
N VAL A 501 -31.14 -4.46 -17.97
CA VAL A 501 -32.04 -4.79 -19.07
C VAL A 501 -31.34 -4.58 -20.40
N ARG A 502 -31.55 -5.48 -21.35
CA ARG A 502 -31.00 -5.36 -22.70
C ARG A 502 -31.79 -4.31 -23.49
N ILE A 503 -31.10 -3.34 -24.08
CA ILE A 503 -31.63 -2.25 -24.90
C ILE A 503 -31.20 -2.35 -26.37
#